data_bb866c6f5651103dd4fa173238691dee
#
_entry.id   bb866c6f5651103dd4fa173238691dee
#
_cell.length_a   1.000
_cell.length_b   1.000
_cell.length_c   1.000
_cell.angle_alpha   90.00
_cell.angle_beta   90.00
_cell.angle_gamma   90.00
#
_symmetry.space_group_name_H-M   'P 1'
#
loop_
_entity.id
_entity.type
_entity.pdbx_description
1 polymer ?
#
loop_
_entity_poly.entity_id
_entity_poly.type
_entity_poly.pdbx_seq_one_letter_code
_entity_poly.pdbx_strand_id
1 'polypeptide(L)'
;MSDTTSFRPLQNVARPARPSAISNALAFGWRAILKFKHVPEQLFDLVMTPIMFTLLFTFVFGGALAGSPRDYLQFFLPGILVQTVVFNSVYSGMGLSTDLGKGLFDRFRSLPIWSLSPFAGLMVGDVLRHLIAGSIILAIGLILGYRPAEGVFGVVAAFALLIAIGFGVGWIFIVLGLLIRTPMTVMTIGFTFIFPLVFASNIMVDPGTMPGWLRAFVDVNPVSAMTTALRGLMDGGATAGQIALALIAPVVLTAILAPTTVWLYLRR
;
A
#
# COMPACT_ATOMS: atom_id res chain seq x y z
N MET A 1 -35.44 -59.68 8.89
CA MET A 1 -35.27 -58.60 9.85
C MET A 1 -34.69 -57.44 9.07
N SER A 2 -35.53 -56.54 8.65
CA SER A 2 -35.19 -55.34 7.85
C SER A 2 -35.06 -54.15 8.81
N ASP A 3 -33.82 -53.76 9.02
CA ASP A 3 -33.49 -52.60 9.86
C ASP A 3 -33.74 -51.31 9.06
N THR A 4 -34.92 -50.73 9.26
CA THR A 4 -35.25 -49.44 8.70
C THR A 4 -34.56 -48.34 9.54
N THR A 5 -33.36 -47.99 9.15
CA THR A 5 -32.69 -46.77 9.65
C THR A 5 -33.58 -45.57 9.40
N SER A 6 -34.29 -45.13 10.43
CA SER A 6 -35.10 -43.92 10.40
C SER A 6 -34.22 -42.69 10.14
N PHE A 7 -34.30 -42.14 8.94
CA PHE A 7 -33.73 -40.79 8.64
C PHE A 7 -34.40 -39.80 9.58
N ARG A 8 -33.72 -39.35 10.61
CA ARG A 8 -34.11 -38.18 11.37
C ARG A 8 -34.04 -36.96 10.43
N PRO A 9 -35.17 -36.28 10.18
CA PRO A 9 -35.11 -35.03 9.42
C PRO A 9 -34.20 -34.05 10.19
N LEU A 10 -33.26 -33.43 9.47
CA LEU A 10 -32.41 -32.38 10.01
C LEU A 10 -33.32 -31.32 10.61
N GLN A 11 -33.41 -31.25 11.94
CA GLN A 11 -34.16 -30.23 12.66
C GLN A 11 -33.71 -28.88 12.15
N ASN A 12 -34.68 -27.97 11.97
CA ASN A 12 -34.50 -26.59 11.52
C ASN A 12 -33.35 -25.91 12.31
N VAL A 13 -32.13 -26.04 11.83
CA VAL A 13 -31.03 -25.28 12.36
C VAL A 13 -31.28 -23.86 11.91
N ALA A 14 -31.69 -23.01 12.86
CA ALA A 14 -31.87 -21.59 12.61
C ALA A 14 -30.69 -21.07 11.82
N ARG A 15 -30.91 -20.50 10.64
CA ARG A 15 -29.81 -19.94 9.82
C ARG A 15 -29.03 -18.96 10.68
N PRO A 16 -27.72 -19.13 10.85
CA PRO A 16 -26.93 -18.22 11.66
C PRO A 16 -27.15 -16.79 11.16
N ALA A 17 -27.29 -15.85 12.09
CA ALA A 17 -27.44 -14.44 11.76
C ALA A 17 -26.30 -14.00 10.84
N ARG A 18 -26.62 -13.21 9.82
CA ARG A 18 -25.59 -12.68 8.89
C ARG A 18 -24.57 -11.89 9.70
N PRO A 19 -23.28 -12.26 9.63
CA PRO A 19 -22.25 -11.54 10.36
C PRO A 19 -22.21 -10.08 9.88
N SER A 20 -21.90 -9.14 10.79
CA SER A 20 -21.83 -7.72 10.46
C SER A 20 -20.71 -7.45 9.43
N ALA A 21 -20.84 -6.36 8.66
CA ALA A 21 -19.82 -5.96 7.69
C ALA A 21 -18.44 -5.78 8.35
N ILE A 22 -18.41 -5.24 9.58
CA ILE A 22 -17.18 -5.04 10.37
C ILE A 22 -16.57 -6.38 10.77
N SER A 23 -17.37 -7.33 11.26
CA SER A 23 -16.87 -8.67 11.62
C SER A 23 -16.29 -9.39 10.42
N ASN A 24 -16.92 -9.28 9.25
CA ASN A 24 -16.41 -9.83 8.00
C ASN A 24 -15.08 -9.16 7.58
N ALA A 25 -15.00 -7.83 7.61
CA ALA A 25 -13.78 -7.09 7.28
C ALA A 25 -12.61 -7.47 8.21
N LEU A 26 -12.88 -7.61 9.52
CA LEU A 26 -11.88 -8.06 10.49
C LEU A 26 -11.43 -9.52 10.25
N ALA A 27 -12.35 -10.42 9.93
CA ALA A 27 -12.01 -11.81 9.61
C ALA A 27 -11.13 -11.92 8.37
N PHE A 28 -11.42 -11.14 7.31
CA PHE A 28 -10.58 -11.07 6.12
C PHE A 28 -9.25 -10.38 6.38
N GLY A 29 -9.22 -9.33 7.22
CA GLY A 29 -7.99 -8.68 7.68
C GLY A 29 -7.11 -9.65 8.48
N TRP A 30 -7.69 -10.42 9.40
CA TRP A 30 -6.98 -11.48 10.14
C TRP A 30 -6.39 -12.54 9.20
N ARG A 31 -7.14 -12.94 8.17
CA ARG A 31 -6.63 -13.85 7.13
C ARG A 31 -5.42 -13.24 6.40
N ALA A 32 -5.44 -11.94 6.10
CA ALA A 32 -4.31 -11.26 5.49
C ALA A 32 -3.08 -11.28 6.41
N ILE A 33 -3.25 -11.07 7.71
CA ILE A 33 -2.18 -11.18 8.72
C ILE A 33 -1.60 -12.60 8.77
N LEU A 34 -2.46 -13.61 8.80
CA LEU A 34 -2.01 -15.01 8.81
C LEU A 34 -1.25 -15.38 7.54
N LYS A 35 -1.60 -14.80 6.38
CA LYS A 35 -0.88 -15.00 5.12
C LYS A 35 0.58 -14.52 5.23
N PHE A 36 0.82 -13.39 5.90
CA PHE A 36 2.19 -12.92 6.18
C PHE A 36 3.00 -13.90 7.03
N LYS A 37 2.37 -14.51 8.04
CA LYS A 37 3.03 -15.49 8.90
C LYS A 37 3.44 -16.78 8.16
N HIS A 38 2.67 -17.19 7.14
CA HIS A 38 2.88 -18.45 6.43
C HIS A 38 3.68 -18.32 5.13
N VAL A 39 3.98 -17.09 4.68
CA VAL A 39 4.79 -16.84 3.47
C VAL A 39 5.92 -15.86 3.82
N PRO A 40 6.96 -16.33 4.55
CA PRO A 40 8.05 -15.48 5.02
C PRO A 40 8.83 -14.82 3.87
N GLU A 41 8.85 -15.44 2.69
CA GLU A 41 9.48 -14.87 1.48
C GLU A 41 8.89 -13.51 1.11
N GLN A 42 7.56 -13.35 1.21
CA GLN A 42 6.91 -12.07 0.92
C GLN A 42 7.25 -10.98 1.94
N LEU A 43 7.48 -11.35 3.21
CA LEU A 43 7.97 -10.42 4.22
C LEU A 43 9.42 -10.02 3.96
N PHE A 44 10.22 -10.96 3.52
CA PHE A 44 11.62 -10.69 3.19
C PHE A 44 11.72 -9.68 2.05
N ASP A 45 11.01 -9.89 0.95
CA ASP A 45 10.99 -8.95 -0.19
C ASP A 45 10.43 -7.58 0.21
N LEU A 46 9.37 -7.57 1.01
CA LEU A 46 8.73 -6.35 1.51
C LEU A 46 9.69 -5.44 2.28
N VAL A 47 10.63 -6.05 2.99
CA VAL A 47 11.53 -5.37 3.93
C VAL A 47 12.92 -5.18 3.34
N MET A 48 13.45 -6.20 2.67
CA MET A 48 14.84 -6.16 2.14
C MET A 48 15.03 -5.11 1.07
N THR A 49 14.10 -5.00 0.13
CA THR A 49 14.20 -4.03 -0.96
C THR A 49 14.30 -2.59 -0.45
N PRO A 50 13.38 -2.07 0.41
CA PRO A 50 13.52 -0.72 0.95
C PRO A 50 14.77 -0.52 1.82
N ILE A 51 15.16 -1.54 2.59
CA ILE A 51 16.40 -1.48 3.39
C ILE A 51 17.61 -1.32 2.47
N MET A 52 17.72 -2.16 1.45
CA MET A 52 18.83 -2.08 0.48
C MET A 52 18.85 -0.71 -0.20
N PHE A 53 17.71 -0.20 -0.64
CA PHE A 53 17.62 1.14 -1.22
C PHE A 53 18.07 2.21 -0.22
N THR A 54 17.58 2.16 1.02
CA THR A 54 17.95 3.12 2.06
C THR A 54 19.45 3.11 2.30
N LEU A 55 20.05 1.95 2.49
CA LEU A 55 21.50 1.82 2.75
C LEU A 55 22.33 2.23 1.52
N LEU A 56 21.99 1.70 0.34
CA LEU A 56 22.73 1.97 -0.89
C LEU A 56 22.70 3.46 -1.21
N PHE A 57 21.54 4.08 -1.25
CA PHE A 57 21.46 5.50 -1.59
C PHE A 57 22.11 6.38 -0.53
N THR A 58 21.94 6.08 0.75
CA THR A 58 22.54 6.86 1.84
C THR A 58 24.07 6.79 1.81
N PHE A 59 24.64 5.60 1.65
CA PHE A 59 26.10 5.45 1.74
C PHE A 59 26.84 5.65 0.43
N VAL A 60 26.24 5.27 -0.72
CA VAL A 60 26.89 5.43 -2.03
C VAL A 60 26.72 6.86 -2.55
N PHE A 61 25.51 7.42 -2.43
CA PHE A 61 25.19 8.72 -3.01
C PHE A 61 25.18 9.87 -2.01
N GLY A 62 25.06 9.59 -0.69
CA GLY A 62 24.90 10.62 0.33
C GLY A 62 26.04 11.63 0.38
N GLY A 63 27.28 11.17 0.23
CA GLY A 63 28.44 12.06 0.17
C GLY A 63 28.46 12.96 -1.06
N ALA A 64 28.06 12.42 -2.22
CA ALA A 64 28.06 13.15 -3.49
C ALA A 64 26.89 14.13 -3.63
N LEU A 65 25.71 13.79 -3.08
CA LEU A 65 24.49 14.59 -3.26
C LEU A 65 24.25 15.62 -2.15
N ALA A 66 24.67 15.35 -0.92
CA ALA A 66 24.41 16.21 0.23
C ALA A 66 25.65 16.49 1.11
N GLY A 67 26.85 16.15 0.64
CA GLY A 67 28.10 16.35 1.38
C GLY A 67 28.33 15.34 2.51
N SER A 68 27.28 14.75 3.08
CA SER A 68 27.40 13.67 4.06
C SER A 68 26.28 12.65 3.95
N PRO A 69 26.51 11.37 4.32
CA PRO A 69 25.47 10.35 4.38
C PRO A 69 24.33 10.72 5.33
N ARG A 70 24.62 11.43 6.41
CA ARG A 70 23.63 11.81 7.42
C ARG A 70 22.69 12.90 6.89
N ASP A 71 23.21 13.92 6.24
CA ASP A 71 22.41 15.01 5.68
C ASP A 71 21.54 14.49 4.55
N TYR A 72 22.08 13.60 3.72
CA TYR A 72 21.31 12.95 2.68
C TYR A 72 20.21 12.07 3.26
N LEU A 73 20.48 11.31 4.31
CA LEU A 73 19.48 10.47 4.97
C LEU A 73 18.29 11.30 5.50
N GLN A 74 18.58 12.50 6.04
CA GLN A 74 17.54 13.42 6.54
C GLN A 74 16.62 13.85 5.40
N PHE A 75 17.16 14.13 4.23
CA PHE A 75 16.39 14.46 3.02
C PHE A 75 15.66 13.24 2.44
N PHE A 76 16.31 12.08 2.38
CA PHE A 76 15.89 10.92 1.63
C PHE A 76 14.83 10.05 2.36
N LEU A 77 14.90 9.95 3.70
CA LEU A 77 14.07 9.01 4.46
C LEU A 77 12.57 9.22 4.28
N PRO A 78 12.02 10.44 4.33
CA PRO A 78 10.59 10.64 4.04
C PRO A 78 10.22 10.20 2.62
N GLY A 79 11.11 10.41 1.65
CA GLY A 79 10.90 10.00 0.26
C GLY A 79 10.85 8.48 0.09
N ILE A 80 11.77 7.73 0.70
CA ILE A 80 11.80 6.26 0.61
C ILE A 80 10.58 5.63 1.29
N LEU A 81 10.01 6.26 2.31
CA LEU A 81 8.74 5.85 2.92
C LEU A 81 7.59 5.94 1.91
N VAL A 82 7.46 7.04 1.16
CA VAL A 82 6.48 7.19 0.08
C VAL A 82 6.71 6.16 -1.01
N GLN A 83 7.95 6.03 -1.50
CA GLN A 83 8.33 5.04 -2.51
C GLN A 83 7.91 3.62 -2.10
N THR A 84 8.18 3.25 -0.85
CA THR A 84 7.86 1.92 -0.32
C THR A 84 6.36 1.67 -0.35
N VAL A 85 5.54 2.64 0.08
CA VAL A 85 4.09 2.52 0.06
C VAL A 85 3.58 2.39 -1.37
N VAL A 86 4.06 3.22 -2.29
CA VAL A 86 3.66 3.18 -3.70
C VAL A 86 4.05 1.85 -4.37
N PHE A 87 5.27 1.35 -4.14
CA PHE A 87 5.72 0.07 -4.66
C PHE A 87 4.95 -1.11 -4.06
N ASN A 88 4.71 -1.07 -2.75
CA ASN A 88 3.97 -2.12 -2.07
C ASN A 88 2.50 -2.20 -2.49
N SER A 89 1.92 -1.11 -2.97
CA SER A 89 0.55 -1.10 -3.49
C SER A 89 0.37 -2.01 -4.73
N VAL A 90 1.43 -2.27 -5.50
CA VAL A 90 1.40 -3.21 -6.64
C VAL A 90 1.02 -4.62 -6.21
N TYR A 91 1.50 -5.04 -5.04
CA TYR A 91 1.22 -6.38 -4.51
C TYR A 91 -0.25 -6.60 -4.15
N SER A 92 -1.05 -5.54 -3.95
CA SER A 92 -2.50 -5.63 -3.73
C SER A 92 -3.22 -6.17 -4.96
N GLY A 93 -2.87 -5.65 -6.13
CA GLY A 93 -3.40 -6.13 -7.41
C GLY A 93 -2.94 -7.55 -7.75
N MET A 94 -1.65 -7.85 -7.52
CA MET A 94 -1.11 -9.19 -7.68
C MET A 94 -1.84 -10.20 -6.77
N GLY A 95 -2.04 -9.84 -5.50
CA GLY A 95 -2.75 -10.67 -4.53
C GLY A 95 -4.18 -10.96 -4.96
N LEU A 96 -4.89 -9.93 -5.41
CA LEU A 96 -6.25 -10.07 -5.94
C LEU A 96 -6.31 -10.97 -7.18
N SER A 97 -5.43 -10.75 -8.17
CA SER A 97 -5.34 -11.60 -9.37
C SER A 97 -5.06 -13.06 -9.01
N THR A 98 -4.19 -13.31 -8.02
CA THR A 98 -3.89 -14.65 -7.51
C THR A 98 -5.13 -15.29 -6.87
N ASP A 99 -5.85 -14.56 -6.02
CA ASP A 99 -7.04 -15.06 -5.33
C ASP A 99 -8.19 -15.33 -6.32
N LEU A 100 -8.32 -14.52 -7.38
CA LEU A 100 -9.25 -14.76 -8.49
C LEU A 100 -8.88 -16.02 -9.27
N GLY A 101 -7.60 -16.19 -9.61
CA GLY A 101 -7.10 -17.36 -10.32
C GLY A 101 -7.31 -18.68 -9.56
N LYS A 102 -7.38 -18.64 -8.23
CA LYS A 102 -7.68 -19.79 -7.36
C LYS A 102 -9.17 -20.04 -7.15
N GLY A 103 -10.06 -19.27 -7.80
CA GLY A 103 -11.51 -19.41 -7.67
C GLY A 103 -12.04 -19.06 -6.26
N LEU A 104 -11.27 -18.33 -5.45
CA LEU A 104 -11.67 -17.96 -4.09
C LEU A 104 -12.88 -17.03 -4.10
N PHE A 105 -12.99 -16.16 -5.09
CA PHE A 105 -14.09 -15.22 -5.22
C PHE A 105 -15.41 -15.92 -5.57
N ASP A 106 -15.39 -17.00 -6.34
CA ASP A 106 -16.61 -17.79 -6.63
C ASP A 106 -17.13 -18.46 -5.37
N ARG A 107 -16.23 -18.93 -4.51
CA ARG A 107 -16.59 -19.45 -3.18
C ARG A 107 -17.17 -18.37 -2.27
N PHE A 108 -16.63 -17.14 -2.31
CA PHE A 108 -17.15 -16.04 -1.50
C PHE A 108 -18.55 -15.61 -1.93
N ARG A 109 -18.87 -15.70 -3.23
CA ARG A 109 -20.23 -15.41 -3.75
C ARG A 109 -21.30 -16.38 -3.25
N SER A 110 -20.94 -17.63 -2.97
CA SER A 110 -21.85 -18.63 -2.42
C SER A 110 -22.10 -18.47 -0.91
N LEU A 111 -21.32 -17.65 -0.22
CA LEU A 111 -21.45 -17.40 1.20
C LEU A 111 -22.38 -16.21 1.49
N PRO A 112 -23.16 -16.24 2.57
CA PRO A 112 -24.02 -15.12 2.98
C PRO A 112 -23.22 -13.99 3.65
N ILE A 113 -22.17 -13.48 2.97
CA ILE A 113 -21.29 -12.41 3.44
C ILE A 113 -21.54 -11.14 2.64
N TRP A 114 -21.08 -10.02 3.17
CA TRP A 114 -21.09 -8.76 2.45
C TRP A 114 -20.15 -8.84 1.23
N SER A 115 -20.67 -8.53 0.03
CA SER A 115 -19.94 -8.72 -1.25
C SER A 115 -18.63 -7.96 -1.35
N LEU A 116 -18.45 -6.88 -0.57
CA LEU A 116 -17.21 -6.08 -0.54
C LEU A 116 -16.22 -6.53 0.53
N SER A 117 -16.58 -7.52 1.38
CA SER A 117 -15.69 -8.02 2.44
C SER A 117 -14.30 -8.44 1.95
N PRO A 118 -14.13 -9.09 0.79
CA PRO A 118 -12.81 -9.44 0.29
C PRO A 118 -11.93 -8.23 0.00
N PHE A 119 -12.51 -7.16 -0.56
CA PHE A 119 -11.77 -5.92 -0.84
C PHE A 119 -11.42 -5.18 0.44
N ALA A 120 -12.35 -5.09 1.41
CA ALA A 120 -12.07 -4.54 2.72
C ALA A 120 -10.93 -5.28 3.42
N GLY A 121 -10.91 -6.63 3.33
CA GLY A 121 -9.83 -7.44 3.87
C GLY A 121 -8.48 -7.22 3.20
N LEU A 122 -8.45 -7.03 1.88
CA LEU A 122 -7.23 -6.66 1.15
C LEU A 122 -6.70 -5.31 1.63
N MET A 123 -7.58 -4.30 1.75
CA MET A 123 -7.22 -2.96 2.22
C MET A 123 -6.65 -2.98 3.64
N VAL A 124 -7.26 -3.74 4.55
CA VAL A 124 -6.72 -3.91 5.92
C VAL A 124 -5.34 -4.57 5.89
N GLY A 125 -5.15 -5.57 5.04
CA GLY A 125 -3.86 -6.22 4.82
C GLY A 125 -2.80 -5.24 4.30
N ASP A 126 -3.18 -4.34 3.41
CA ASP A 126 -2.28 -3.34 2.83
C ASP A 126 -1.88 -2.28 3.86
N VAL A 127 -2.84 -1.79 4.67
CA VAL A 127 -2.53 -0.87 5.78
C VAL A 127 -1.48 -1.48 6.71
N LEU A 128 -1.67 -2.75 7.10
CA LEU A 128 -0.70 -3.43 7.95
C LEU A 128 0.66 -3.57 7.28
N ARG A 129 0.69 -3.90 5.99
CA ARG A 129 1.92 -4.00 5.19
C ARG A 129 2.68 -2.67 5.18
N HIS A 130 1.98 -1.57 4.92
CA HIS A 130 2.57 -0.23 4.91
C HIS A 130 3.09 0.17 6.29
N LEU A 131 2.36 -0.13 7.36
CA LEU A 131 2.80 0.13 8.74
C LEU A 131 4.07 -0.66 9.08
N ILE A 132 4.11 -1.95 8.77
CA ILE A 132 5.28 -2.80 9.05
C ILE A 132 6.49 -2.29 8.28
N ALA A 133 6.38 -2.13 6.96
CA ALA A 133 7.49 -1.69 6.12
C ALA A 133 7.97 -0.28 6.51
N GLY A 134 7.05 0.65 6.70
CA GLY A 134 7.38 2.03 7.11
C GLY A 134 8.05 2.08 8.48
N SER A 135 7.56 1.29 9.45
CA SER A 135 8.17 1.24 10.79
C SER A 135 9.59 0.68 10.77
N ILE A 136 9.85 -0.33 9.93
CA ILE A 136 11.21 -0.90 9.79
C ILE A 136 12.15 0.12 9.16
N ILE A 137 11.72 0.81 8.10
CA ILE A 137 12.54 1.85 7.44
C ILE A 137 12.82 2.99 8.43
N LEU A 138 11.80 3.45 9.15
CA LEU A 138 11.96 4.48 10.15
C LEU A 138 12.93 4.04 11.26
N ALA A 139 12.80 2.81 11.76
CA ALA A 139 13.71 2.26 12.78
C ALA A 139 15.16 2.25 12.30
N ILE A 140 15.40 1.80 11.07
CA ILE A 140 16.73 1.82 10.46
C ILE A 140 17.23 3.26 10.29
N GLY A 141 16.38 4.17 9.80
CA GLY A 141 16.71 5.58 9.69
C GLY A 141 17.13 6.19 11.03
N LEU A 142 16.39 5.90 12.10
CA LEU A 142 16.73 6.36 13.47
C LEU A 142 18.08 5.81 13.94
N ILE A 143 18.37 4.54 13.66
CA ILE A 143 19.67 3.92 13.98
C ILE A 143 20.80 4.59 13.19
N LEU A 144 20.59 4.90 11.92
CA LEU A 144 21.56 5.57 11.06
C LEU A 144 21.73 7.08 11.34
N GLY A 145 20.90 7.63 12.22
CA GLY A 145 21.04 9.02 12.67
C GLY A 145 19.98 9.99 12.14
N TYR A 146 18.92 9.50 11.47
CA TYR A 146 17.75 10.32 11.17
C TYR A 146 17.11 10.86 12.44
N ARG A 147 16.71 12.11 12.43
CA ARG A 147 16.04 12.74 13.59
C ARG A 147 14.86 13.58 13.07
N PRO A 148 13.61 13.09 13.24
CA PRO A 148 12.43 13.87 12.86
C PRO A 148 12.32 15.11 13.75
N ALA A 149 12.30 16.28 13.14
CA ALA A 149 12.28 17.56 13.88
C ALA A 149 10.94 17.76 14.60
N GLU A 150 9.82 17.31 14.02
CA GLU A 150 8.49 17.36 14.62
C GLU A 150 8.22 16.24 15.65
N GLY A 151 9.22 15.41 15.93
CA GLY A 151 9.14 14.35 16.92
C GLY A 151 8.08 13.30 16.62
N VAL A 152 7.47 12.74 17.68
CA VAL A 152 6.49 11.64 17.55
C VAL A 152 5.21 12.08 16.84
N PHE A 153 4.74 13.30 17.06
CA PHE A 153 3.51 13.80 16.42
C PHE A 153 3.67 13.90 14.90
N GLY A 154 4.80 14.42 14.42
CA GLY A 154 5.11 14.48 13.01
C GLY A 154 5.16 13.09 12.37
N VAL A 155 5.78 12.13 13.06
CA VAL A 155 5.84 10.74 12.61
C VAL A 155 4.45 10.11 12.52
N VAL A 156 3.60 10.27 13.54
CA VAL A 156 2.23 9.74 13.53
C VAL A 156 1.40 10.37 12.39
N ALA A 157 1.50 11.67 12.19
CA ALA A 157 0.83 12.37 11.10
C ALA A 157 1.34 11.88 9.71
N ALA A 158 2.66 11.67 9.59
CA ALA A 158 3.27 11.12 8.39
C ALA A 158 2.77 9.70 8.08
N PHE A 159 2.66 8.82 9.08
CA PHE A 159 2.10 7.48 8.90
C PHE A 159 0.62 7.51 8.53
N ALA A 160 -0.17 8.42 9.09
CA ALA A 160 -1.56 8.61 8.69
C ALA A 160 -1.66 9.02 7.21
N LEU A 161 -0.80 9.94 6.76
CA LEU A 161 -0.71 10.34 5.36
C LEU A 161 -0.26 9.17 4.47
N LEU A 162 0.74 8.37 4.88
CA LEU A 162 1.19 7.18 4.15
C LEU A 162 0.08 6.15 3.97
N ILE A 163 -0.75 5.91 5.00
CA ILE A 163 -1.92 5.03 4.90
C ILE A 163 -2.92 5.57 3.89
N ALA A 164 -3.21 6.87 3.92
CA ALA A 164 -4.11 7.50 2.96
C ALA A 164 -3.60 7.40 1.51
N ILE A 165 -2.29 7.61 1.30
CA ILE A 165 -1.62 7.44 0.01
C ILE A 165 -1.74 5.98 -0.46
N GLY A 166 -1.35 5.03 0.38
CA GLY A 166 -1.39 3.61 0.05
C GLY A 166 -2.80 3.11 -0.26
N PHE A 167 -3.79 3.61 0.50
CA PHE A 167 -5.20 3.31 0.25
C PHE A 167 -5.66 3.80 -1.13
N GLY A 168 -5.33 5.04 -1.49
CA GLY A 168 -5.71 5.62 -2.78
C GLY A 168 -5.01 4.94 -3.96
N VAL A 169 -3.68 4.78 -3.87
CA VAL A 169 -2.87 4.15 -4.92
C VAL A 169 -3.22 2.67 -5.07
N GLY A 170 -3.53 1.97 -3.99
CA GLY A 170 -3.92 0.57 -3.98
C GLY A 170 -5.12 0.26 -4.90
N TRP A 171 -6.07 1.18 -5.05
CA TRP A 171 -7.22 1.00 -5.95
C TRP A 171 -6.82 0.84 -7.41
N ILE A 172 -5.74 1.49 -7.87
CA ILE A 172 -5.23 1.32 -9.24
C ILE A 172 -4.92 -0.15 -9.47
N PHE A 173 -4.19 -0.76 -8.55
CA PHE A 173 -3.74 -2.14 -8.68
C PHE A 173 -4.85 -3.16 -8.43
N ILE A 174 -5.83 -2.84 -7.58
CA ILE A 174 -7.02 -3.66 -7.42
C ILE A 174 -7.81 -3.73 -8.73
N VAL A 175 -8.01 -2.60 -9.42
CA VAL A 175 -8.64 -2.59 -10.75
C VAL A 175 -7.82 -3.40 -11.76
N LEU A 176 -6.50 -3.22 -11.81
CA LEU A 176 -5.62 -4.00 -12.67
C LEU A 176 -5.70 -5.50 -12.34
N GLY A 177 -5.72 -5.87 -11.06
CA GLY A 177 -5.86 -7.25 -10.61
C GLY A 177 -7.21 -7.89 -10.96
N LEU A 178 -8.27 -7.08 -11.06
CA LEU A 178 -9.56 -7.54 -11.60
C LEU A 178 -9.48 -7.76 -13.12
N LEU A 179 -8.85 -6.88 -13.88
CA LEU A 179 -8.84 -6.93 -15.34
C LEU A 179 -7.87 -7.98 -15.89
N ILE A 180 -6.76 -8.19 -15.20
CA ILE A 180 -5.65 -9.02 -15.67
C ILE A 180 -5.64 -10.35 -14.91
N ARG A 181 -5.64 -11.46 -15.66
CA ARG A 181 -5.73 -12.81 -15.10
C ARG A 181 -4.42 -13.34 -14.52
N THR A 182 -3.29 -12.81 -14.96
CA THR A 182 -1.96 -13.29 -14.55
C THR A 182 -1.32 -12.34 -13.55
N PRO A 183 -1.02 -12.79 -12.30
CA PRO A 183 -0.42 -11.96 -11.26
C PRO A 183 0.89 -11.29 -11.69
N MET A 184 1.72 -12.01 -12.45
CA MET A 184 2.99 -11.49 -12.96
C MET A 184 2.79 -10.31 -13.92
N THR A 185 1.78 -10.36 -14.79
CA THR A 185 1.46 -9.26 -15.72
C THR A 185 0.99 -8.02 -14.94
N VAL A 186 0.24 -8.20 -13.84
CA VAL A 186 -0.15 -7.07 -12.97
C VAL A 186 1.09 -6.39 -12.41
N MET A 187 2.07 -7.16 -11.92
CA MET A 187 3.33 -6.63 -11.42
C MET A 187 4.12 -5.89 -12.51
N THR A 188 4.30 -6.53 -13.66
CA THR A 188 5.07 -5.93 -14.77
C THR A 188 4.47 -4.60 -15.21
N ILE A 189 3.16 -4.56 -15.45
CA ILE A 189 2.48 -3.31 -15.82
C ILE A 189 2.58 -2.29 -14.69
N GLY A 190 2.32 -2.71 -13.44
CA GLY A 190 2.40 -1.83 -12.28
C GLY A 190 3.75 -1.16 -12.17
N PHE A 191 4.82 -1.93 -12.17
CA PHE A 191 6.17 -1.38 -12.07
C PHE A 191 6.58 -0.54 -13.29
N THR A 192 6.15 -0.91 -14.50
CA THR A 192 6.43 -0.11 -15.71
C THR A 192 5.92 1.32 -15.59
N PHE A 193 4.74 1.52 -14.98
CA PHE A 193 4.19 2.87 -14.80
C PHE A 193 4.70 3.57 -13.53
N ILE A 194 4.87 2.84 -12.44
CA ILE A 194 5.32 3.43 -11.16
C ILE A 194 6.78 3.84 -11.21
N PHE A 195 7.64 3.07 -11.85
CA PHE A 195 9.08 3.34 -11.87
C PHE A 195 9.41 4.74 -12.38
N PRO A 196 8.92 5.18 -13.56
CA PRO A 196 9.13 6.54 -14.02
C PRO A 196 8.59 7.60 -13.06
N LEU A 197 7.39 7.39 -12.48
CA LEU A 197 6.79 8.33 -11.54
C LEU A 197 7.62 8.51 -10.27
N VAL A 198 8.15 7.43 -9.72
CA VAL A 198 8.94 7.45 -8.49
C VAL A 198 10.33 8.02 -8.75
N PHE A 199 11.01 7.57 -9.80
CA PHE A 199 12.39 8.00 -10.09
C PHE A 199 12.44 9.42 -10.67
N ALA A 200 11.43 9.86 -11.41
CA ALA A 200 11.29 11.25 -11.83
C ALA A 200 10.44 12.05 -10.82
N SER A 201 10.80 11.99 -9.55
CA SER A 201 10.19 12.72 -8.45
C SER A 201 11.29 13.37 -7.57
N ASN A 202 10.89 14.10 -6.55
CA ASN A 202 11.79 14.71 -5.58
C ASN A 202 12.20 13.76 -4.42
N ILE A 203 12.07 12.46 -4.60
CA ILE A 203 12.45 11.48 -3.56
C ILE A 203 13.96 11.48 -3.36
N MET A 204 14.71 11.33 -4.46
CA MET A 204 16.14 11.04 -4.41
C MET A 204 17.03 12.27 -4.55
N VAL A 205 16.56 13.27 -5.30
CA VAL A 205 17.35 14.44 -5.68
C VAL A 205 16.50 15.71 -5.54
N ASP A 206 17.13 16.80 -5.12
CA ASP A 206 16.46 18.10 -5.04
C ASP A 206 16.08 18.60 -6.45
N PRO A 207 14.81 18.97 -6.69
CA PRO A 207 14.37 19.53 -7.97
C PRO A 207 15.16 20.76 -8.44
N GLY A 208 15.76 21.50 -7.50
CA GLY A 208 16.60 22.66 -7.81
C GLY A 208 17.84 22.33 -8.64
N THR A 209 18.32 21.09 -8.59
CA THR A 209 19.48 20.62 -9.33
C THR A 209 19.14 19.99 -10.68
N MET A 210 17.85 19.85 -11.00
CA MET A 210 17.38 19.16 -12.20
C MET A 210 17.29 20.10 -13.41
N PRO A 211 17.47 19.57 -14.64
CA PRO A 211 17.17 20.31 -15.87
C PRO A 211 15.73 20.80 -15.90
N GLY A 212 15.47 21.96 -16.51
CA GLY A 212 14.15 22.63 -16.47
C GLY A 212 12.97 21.75 -16.92
N TRP A 213 13.15 20.93 -17.96
CA TRP A 213 12.10 20.03 -18.45
C TRP A 213 11.74 18.94 -17.43
N LEU A 214 12.75 18.41 -16.73
CA LEU A 214 12.55 17.36 -15.70
C LEU A 214 11.92 17.99 -14.45
N ARG A 215 12.37 19.17 -14.05
CA ARG A 215 11.80 19.92 -12.94
C ARG A 215 10.31 20.18 -13.16
N ALA A 216 9.91 20.63 -14.37
CA ALA A 216 8.51 20.84 -14.69
C ALA A 216 7.66 19.57 -14.56
N PHE A 217 8.22 18.41 -14.90
CA PHE A 217 7.57 17.12 -14.67
C PHE A 217 7.45 16.79 -13.17
N VAL A 218 8.53 16.99 -12.40
CA VAL A 218 8.58 16.73 -10.96
C VAL A 218 7.60 17.61 -10.19
N ASP A 219 7.42 18.86 -10.62
CA ASP A 219 6.51 19.82 -9.98
C ASP A 219 5.03 19.41 -10.10
N VAL A 220 4.65 18.71 -11.16
CA VAL A 220 3.26 18.21 -11.36
C VAL A 220 3.10 16.75 -10.94
N ASN A 221 4.18 16.07 -10.59
CA ASN A 221 4.17 14.66 -10.23
C ASN A 221 3.49 14.43 -8.86
N PRO A 222 2.41 13.64 -8.78
CA PRO A 222 1.73 13.38 -7.51
C PRO A 222 2.65 12.74 -6.44
N VAL A 223 3.62 11.93 -6.84
CA VAL A 223 4.60 11.32 -5.91
C VAL A 223 5.47 12.40 -5.27
N SER A 224 5.83 13.44 -6.02
CA SER A 224 6.58 14.59 -5.48
C SER A 224 5.76 15.38 -4.46
N ALA A 225 4.48 15.61 -4.73
CA ALA A 225 3.58 16.27 -3.79
C ALA A 225 3.45 15.47 -2.48
N MET A 226 3.28 14.15 -2.58
CA MET A 226 3.23 13.24 -1.42
C MET A 226 4.52 13.29 -0.61
N THR A 227 5.67 13.25 -1.28
CA THR A 227 7.00 13.30 -0.64
C THR A 227 7.24 14.63 0.06
N THR A 228 6.89 15.74 -0.59
CA THR A 228 7.02 17.10 0.01
C THR A 228 6.17 17.22 1.27
N ALA A 229 4.92 16.78 1.22
CA ALA A 229 4.04 16.81 2.40
C ALA A 229 4.57 15.92 3.53
N LEU A 230 5.03 14.70 3.21
CA LEU A 230 5.57 13.78 4.20
C LEU A 230 6.85 14.33 4.85
N ARG A 231 7.75 14.90 4.05
CA ARG A 231 8.97 15.55 4.52
C ARG A 231 8.64 16.73 5.45
N GLY A 232 7.68 17.58 5.04
CA GLY A 232 7.23 18.68 5.90
C GLY A 232 6.61 18.21 7.21
N LEU A 233 5.88 17.09 7.23
CA LEU A 233 5.31 16.53 8.47
C LEU A 233 6.36 15.94 9.40
N MET A 234 7.44 15.37 8.89
CA MET A 234 8.47 14.74 9.71
C MET A 234 9.56 15.71 10.14
N ASP A 235 9.98 16.61 9.24
CA ASP A 235 11.13 17.50 9.44
C ASP A 235 10.72 18.95 9.74
N GLY A 236 9.42 19.24 9.71
CA GLY A 236 8.85 20.54 9.98
C GLY A 236 8.52 21.33 8.70
N GLY A 237 7.65 22.32 8.88
CA GLY A 237 7.25 23.22 7.78
C GLY A 237 6.13 22.71 6.87
N ALA A 238 5.42 21.64 7.23
CA ALA A 238 4.24 21.20 6.49
C ALA A 238 3.17 22.29 6.48
N THR A 239 2.74 22.70 5.29
CA THR A 239 1.59 23.57 5.12
C THR A 239 0.32 22.79 4.83
N ALA A 240 -0.83 23.31 5.24
CA ALA A 240 -2.13 22.69 4.93
C ALA A 240 -2.33 22.50 3.42
N GLY A 241 -1.80 23.44 2.61
CA GLY A 241 -1.84 23.34 1.14
C GLY A 241 -1.03 22.16 0.60
N GLN A 242 0.15 21.88 1.13
CA GLN A 242 0.98 20.74 0.72
C GLN A 242 0.31 19.40 1.10
N ILE A 243 -0.28 19.32 2.29
CA ILE A 243 -1.00 18.12 2.72
C ILE A 243 -2.25 17.92 1.84
N ALA A 244 -3.01 18.98 1.56
CA ALA A 244 -4.17 18.91 0.67
C ALA A 244 -3.76 18.46 -0.74
N LEU A 245 -2.68 19.01 -1.31
CA LEU A 245 -2.17 18.63 -2.63
C LEU A 245 -1.76 17.14 -2.66
N ALA A 246 -1.09 16.65 -1.62
CA ALA A 246 -0.70 15.25 -1.50
C ALA A 246 -1.90 14.29 -1.41
N LEU A 247 -3.04 14.75 -0.86
CA LEU A 247 -4.26 13.95 -0.73
C LEU A 247 -5.15 13.99 -1.97
N ILE A 248 -4.99 14.97 -2.88
CA ILE A 248 -5.82 15.07 -4.08
C ILE A 248 -5.77 13.77 -4.89
N ALA A 249 -4.58 13.30 -5.24
CA ALA A 249 -4.43 12.08 -6.04
C ALA A 249 -5.04 10.84 -5.35
N PRO A 250 -4.72 10.50 -4.09
CA PRO A 250 -5.34 9.39 -3.38
C PRO A 250 -6.87 9.48 -3.28
N VAL A 251 -7.41 10.67 -3.01
CA VAL A 251 -8.86 10.89 -2.89
C VAL A 251 -9.55 10.72 -4.24
N VAL A 252 -9.02 11.34 -5.30
CA VAL A 252 -9.56 11.23 -6.66
C VAL A 252 -9.50 9.77 -7.14
N LEU A 253 -8.37 9.10 -6.95
CA LEU A 253 -8.23 7.68 -7.28
C LEU A 253 -9.25 6.82 -6.54
N THR A 254 -9.43 7.02 -5.24
CA THR A 254 -10.43 6.31 -4.45
C THR A 254 -11.84 6.60 -4.95
N ALA A 255 -12.20 7.85 -5.17
CA ALA A 255 -13.53 8.25 -5.59
C ALA A 255 -13.93 7.68 -6.96
N ILE A 256 -12.97 7.50 -7.87
CA ILE A 256 -13.23 6.98 -9.22
C ILE A 256 -13.08 5.45 -9.24
N LEU A 257 -12.00 4.92 -8.68
CA LEU A 257 -11.64 3.51 -8.86
C LEU A 257 -12.35 2.57 -7.88
N ALA A 258 -12.72 3.02 -6.67
CA ALA A 258 -13.47 2.18 -5.75
C ALA A 258 -14.86 1.81 -6.31
N PRO A 259 -15.71 2.76 -6.78
CA PRO A 259 -16.98 2.43 -7.43
C PRO A 259 -16.79 1.58 -8.69
N THR A 260 -15.76 1.90 -9.50
CA THR A 260 -15.43 1.15 -10.71
C THR A 260 -15.10 -0.31 -10.39
N THR A 261 -14.32 -0.54 -9.33
CA THR A 261 -13.98 -1.89 -8.84
C THR A 261 -15.23 -2.67 -8.46
N VAL A 262 -16.13 -2.04 -7.69
CA VAL A 262 -17.39 -2.66 -7.27
C VAL A 262 -18.26 -3.02 -8.48
N TRP A 263 -18.38 -2.10 -9.43
CA TRP A 263 -19.16 -2.32 -10.65
C TRP A 263 -18.60 -3.45 -11.52
N LEU A 264 -17.26 -3.46 -11.72
CA LEU A 264 -16.59 -4.54 -12.46
C LEU A 264 -16.79 -5.90 -11.77
N TYR A 265 -16.72 -5.93 -10.44
CA TYR A 265 -16.87 -7.15 -9.66
C TYR A 265 -18.30 -7.71 -9.73
N LEU A 266 -19.32 -6.85 -9.67
CA LEU A 266 -20.72 -7.27 -9.73
C LEU A 266 -21.16 -7.74 -11.13
N ARG A 267 -20.45 -7.32 -12.19
CA ARG A 267 -20.73 -7.73 -13.57
C ARG A 267 -20.04 -9.04 -14.01
N ARG A 268 -19.09 -9.49 -13.26
CA ARG A 268 -18.43 -10.80 -13.44
C ARG A 268 -19.20 -11.90 -12.72
#